data_7b5d475e5c43addee5ce1640b3c45b9f
#
_entry.id   7b5d475e5c43addee5ce1640b3c45b9f
#
_cell.length_a   1.000
_cell.length_b   1.000
_cell.length_c   1.000
_cell.angle_alpha   90.00
_cell.angle_beta   90.00
_cell.angle_gamma   90.00
#
_symmetry.space_group_name_H-M   'P 1'
#
loop_
_entity.id
_entity.type
_entity.pdbx_description
1 polymer ?
#
loop_
_entity_poly.entity_id
_entity_poly.type
_entity_poly.pdbx_seq_one_letter_code
_entity_poly.pdbx_strand_id
1 'polypeptide(L)'
;MKSNLETQNLMHEDASNFQEFFNEEKIEILSMFEELPEGFHKQDGLKYLVRRVNGQDHPIYTTAAAIAWTGLNTIEFMSKTFNNTEINSVVRRLILHEKSHFLWAYAFDSVLKKDWSDLGGWFQDPTSGSGWSTYNTTEFVTEYAHEKNPDEDMAESIATYILNPDLLLSRSVRKYEFIRDRIMHGTRYKAQIREDLTFMVYNLFPDYTYPGKIIGSTINVEGSANEDKVVKFEFKLNSKDPKIDGASVGYIRLASSIGTIHDLWLTPKNGSADSTLVGTTTFSKHEKNGYWNLVSLRIEDPVGNSRFENTSSFGFKLYIENPLEDITPPKWQYNLKSELVQGKFDPNGQNTSDDVNGLQMQAIKYSYDYYDNSPMDRSITRIYFPKLDNSNAQRYEEQIQGKPIINVAKSYKNDYNSLKHFEMHLVIPEYFPSGYYSVSQLNSSDIAGNYTNVYMVKDTANFYIKPGKLDTFKDIRDSLYVKTNYPDYIAPEIDLNRINVIAKPTNPLSPDGETRVDISLLIRDLSDFPTHESGTKLVRYVLRDPLGIEHSYSSWNDNMLLNYYSLKPDGNSEWKLINLDILLPKGSPPGKWGISSMQTIDRAGNF
;
A
#
# COMPACT_ATOMS: atom_id res chain seq x y z
N MET A 1 -20.63 9.63 -18.71
CA MET A 1 -19.21 9.30 -18.96
C MET A 1 -19.06 8.04 -19.81
N LYS A 2 -19.73 6.93 -19.49
CA LYS A 2 -19.70 5.69 -20.30
C LYS A 2 -20.12 5.92 -21.75
N SER A 3 -21.14 6.75 -21.99
CA SER A 3 -21.57 7.13 -23.35
C SER A 3 -20.48 7.84 -24.17
N ASN A 4 -19.61 8.62 -23.53
CA ASN A 4 -18.49 9.26 -24.21
C ASN A 4 -17.39 8.26 -24.58
N LEU A 5 -17.14 7.26 -23.73
CA LEU A 5 -16.22 6.16 -24.03
C LEU A 5 -16.69 5.35 -25.24
N GLU A 6 -17.98 4.99 -25.25
CA GLU A 6 -18.58 4.22 -26.34
C GLU A 6 -18.59 4.99 -27.67
N THR A 7 -18.95 6.27 -27.65
CA THR A 7 -19.10 7.07 -28.86
C THR A 7 -17.79 7.62 -29.40
N GLN A 8 -16.78 7.86 -28.54
CA GLN A 8 -15.54 8.50 -28.92
C GLN A 8 -14.32 7.56 -28.90
N ASN A 9 -14.51 6.32 -28.42
CA ASN A 9 -13.43 5.31 -28.29
C ASN A 9 -12.19 5.88 -27.60
N LEU A 10 -12.39 6.59 -26.49
CA LEU A 10 -11.36 7.41 -25.82
C LEU A 10 -10.13 6.61 -25.39
N MET A 11 -10.32 5.35 -24.99
CA MET A 11 -9.26 4.51 -24.46
C MET A 11 -8.73 3.47 -25.46
N HIS A 12 -9.30 3.42 -26.67
CA HIS A 12 -9.01 2.37 -27.67
C HIS A 12 -9.20 0.93 -27.12
N GLU A 13 -10.03 0.78 -26.09
CA GLU A 13 -10.40 -0.47 -25.45
C GLU A 13 -11.92 -0.64 -25.47
N ASP A 14 -12.40 -1.87 -25.17
CA ASP A 14 -13.82 -2.13 -25.00
C ASP A 14 -14.40 -1.29 -23.85
N ALA A 15 -15.49 -0.59 -24.09
CA ALA A 15 -16.16 0.25 -23.11
C ALA A 15 -16.64 -0.54 -21.87
N SER A 16 -16.82 -1.85 -21.99
CA SER A 16 -17.16 -2.74 -20.87
C SER A 16 -16.06 -2.84 -19.79
N ASN A 17 -14.82 -2.45 -20.13
CA ASN A 17 -13.71 -2.36 -19.16
C ASN A 17 -13.83 -1.16 -18.21
N PHE A 18 -14.78 -0.25 -18.44
CA PHE A 18 -14.95 0.98 -17.69
C PHE A 18 -16.36 1.10 -17.12
N GLN A 19 -16.48 1.85 -16.03
CA GLN A 19 -17.74 2.13 -15.35
C GLN A 19 -17.87 3.59 -14.94
N GLU A 20 -19.07 3.99 -14.52
CA GLU A 20 -19.28 5.26 -13.84
C GLU A 20 -18.56 5.30 -12.50
N PHE A 21 -18.08 6.49 -12.12
CA PHE A 21 -17.63 6.74 -10.75
C PHE A 21 -18.82 6.66 -9.79
N PHE A 22 -18.59 6.10 -8.60
CA PHE A 22 -19.58 6.16 -7.53
C PHE A 22 -19.70 7.58 -6.99
N ASN A 23 -20.79 7.87 -6.27
CA ASN A 23 -21.04 9.22 -5.78
C ASN A 23 -19.99 9.69 -4.79
N GLU A 24 -19.54 8.82 -3.90
CA GLU A 24 -18.47 9.09 -2.93
C GLU A 24 -17.14 9.40 -3.64
N GLU A 25 -16.80 8.64 -4.68
CA GLU A 25 -15.62 8.87 -5.50
C GLU A 25 -15.70 10.22 -6.23
N LYS A 26 -16.89 10.58 -6.75
CA LYS A 26 -17.12 11.87 -7.40
C LYS A 26 -16.97 13.03 -6.43
N ILE A 27 -17.50 12.91 -5.22
CA ILE A 27 -17.39 13.94 -4.17
C ILE A 27 -15.91 14.16 -3.84
N GLU A 28 -15.14 13.11 -3.63
CA GLU A 28 -13.71 13.24 -3.30
C GLU A 28 -12.92 13.88 -4.44
N ILE A 29 -13.14 13.45 -5.68
CA ILE A 29 -12.51 14.03 -6.86
C ILE A 29 -12.86 15.53 -6.99
N LEU A 30 -14.14 15.88 -6.85
CA LEU A 30 -14.60 17.26 -6.99
C LEU A 30 -14.04 18.16 -5.88
N SER A 31 -14.08 17.71 -4.63
CA SER A 31 -13.52 18.46 -3.50
C SER A 31 -12.04 18.75 -3.69
N MET A 32 -11.30 17.79 -4.23
CA MET A 32 -9.89 17.98 -4.56
C MET A 32 -9.69 19.07 -5.62
N PHE A 33 -10.51 19.07 -6.67
CA PHE A 33 -10.42 20.10 -7.72
C PHE A 33 -10.81 21.50 -7.20
N GLU A 34 -11.79 21.61 -6.30
CA GLU A 34 -12.20 22.87 -5.69
C GLU A 34 -11.12 23.50 -4.80
N GLU A 35 -10.28 22.70 -4.18
CA GLU A 35 -9.17 23.15 -3.35
C GLU A 35 -7.94 23.62 -4.14
N LEU A 36 -7.85 23.31 -5.43
CA LEU A 36 -6.74 23.71 -6.27
C LEU A 36 -6.83 25.17 -6.70
N PRO A 37 -5.69 25.86 -6.86
CA PRO A 37 -5.69 27.24 -7.34
C PRO A 37 -6.22 27.31 -8.78
N GLU A 38 -6.77 28.46 -9.12
CA GLU A 38 -7.20 28.75 -10.48
C GLU A 38 -6.04 28.52 -11.47
N GLY A 39 -6.32 27.82 -12.56
CA GLY A 39 -5.31 27.40 -13.53
C GLY A 39 -4.75 25.99 -13.26
N PHE A 40 -4.67 25.54 -12.02
CA PHE A 40 -4.23 24.17 -11.75
C PHE A 40 -5.38 23.15 -11.90
N HIS A 41 -6.64 23.53 -11.66
CA HIS A 41 -7.79 22.68 -11.91
C HIS A 41 -8.15 22.56 -13.39
N LYS A 42 -7.77 23.53 -14.23
CA LYS A 42 -7.85 23.45 -15.69
C LYS A 42 -6.45 23.28 -16.27
N GLN A 43 -6.16 22.15 -16.84
CA GLN A 43 -4.89 21.87 -17.47
C GLN A 43 -5.07 21.58 -18.94
N ASP A 44 -4.19 22.15 -19.77
CA ASP A 44 -4.14 21.80 -21.18
C ASP A 44 -3.88 20.32 -21.36
N GLY A 45 -4.57 19.72 -22.30
CA GLY A 45 -4.46 18.29 -22.58
C GLY A 45 -5.33 17.39 -21.70
N LEU A 46 -5.71 17.74 -20.48
CA LEU A 46 -6.60 16.92 -19.65
C LEU A 46 -8.06 17.24 -19.94
N LYS A 47 -8.81 16.25 -20.40
CA LYS A 47 -10.24 16.38 -20.75
C LYS A 47 -11.14 15.39 -20.03
N TYR A 48 -10.64 14.22 -19.73
CA TYR A 48 -11.45 13.11 -19.25
C TYR A 48 -10.84 12.44 -18.04
N LEU A 49 -11.73 12.02 -17.13
CA LEU A 49 -11.40 11.08 -16.07
C LEU A 49 -12.21 9.81 -16.33
N VAL A 50 -11.56 8.68 -16.35
CA VAL A 50 -12.21 7.38 -16.56
C VAL A 50 -11.92 6.45 -15.40
N ARG A 51 -12.84 5.55 -15.12
CA ARG A 51 -12.77 4.61 -14.04
C ARG A 51 -12.87 3.20 -14.58
N ARG A 52 -11.87 2.40 -14.36
CA ARG A 52 -11.88 0.99 -14.71
C ARG A 52 -12.90 0.24 -13.83
N VAL A 53 -13.52 -0.79 -14.40
CA VAL A 53 -14.49 -1.62 -13.67
C VAL A 53 -13.92 -2.16 -12.37
N ASN A 54 -14.75 -2.25 -11.35
CA ASN A 54 -14.37 -2.79 -10.05
C ASN A 54 -13.70 -4.16 -10.15
N GLY A 55 -12.64 -4.32 -9.35
CA GLY A 55 -11.86 -5.54 -9.31
C GLY A 55 -10.87 -5.71 -10.47
N GLN A 56 -10.85 -4.79 -11.46
CA GLN A 56 -9.87 -4.85 -12.55
C GLN A 56 -8.67 -3.95 -12.30
N ASP A 57 -7.47 -4.50 -12.50
CA ASP A 57 -6.25 -3.73 -12.70
C ASP A 57 -6.03 -3.45 -14.21
N HIS A 58 -5.13 -2.54 -14.52
CA HIS A 58 -4.73 -2.35 -15.91
C HIS A 58 -3.97 -3.59 -16.42
N PRO A 59 -4.27 -4.11 -17.63
CA PRO A 59 -3.71 -5.38 -18.13
C PRO A 59 -2.18 -5.39 -18.26
N ILE A 60 -1.58 -4.23 -18.52
CA ILE A 60 -0.12 -4.09 -18.67
C ILE A 60 0.50 -3.54 -17.37
N TYR A 61 -0.08 -2.48 -16.80
CA TYR A 61 0.41 -1.80 -15.61
C TYR A 61 -0.34 -2.28 -14.35
N THR A 62 -0.21 -3.55 -14.02
CA THR A 62 -0.99 -4.22 -12.98
C THR A 62 -0.80 -3.63 -11.57
N THR A 63 0.27 -2.90 -11.33
CA THR A 63 0.55 -2.25 -10.05
C THR A 63 0.05 -0.80 -9.99
N ALA A 64 -0.26 -0.18 -11.14
CA ALA A 64 -0.72 1.21 -11.17
C ALA A 64 -2.07 1.39 -10.47
N ALA A 65 -2.22 2.43 -9.67
CA ALA A 65 -3.48 2.84 -9.06
C ALA A 65 -4.22 3.85 -9.95
N ALA A 66 -3.49 4.74 -10.63
CA ALA A 66 -3.96 5.60 -11.70
C ALA A 66 -2.90 5.68 -12.80
N ILE A 67 -3.27 6.19 -13.97
CA ILE A 67 -2.36 6.38 -15.11
C ILE A 67 -2.77 7.64 -15.88
N ALA A 68 -1.81 8.52 -16.11
CA ALA A 68 -1.98 9.67 -17.01
C ALA A 68 -1.72 9.26 -18.46
N TRP A 69 -2.77 9.19 -19.24
CA TRP A 69 -2.71 8.97 -20.69
C TRP A 69 -2.68 10.33 -21.39
N THR A 70 -1.53 11.00 -21.37
CA THR A 70 -1.40 12.36 -21.94
C THR A 70 -1.80 12.40 -23.41
N GLY A 71 -1.38 11.43 -24.22
CA GLY A 71 -1.78 11.32 -25.64
C GLY A 71 -3.26 11.04 -25.88
N LEU A 72 -4.02 10.57 -24.86
CA LEU A 72 -5.46 10.33 -24.92
C LEU A 72 -6.26 11.40 -24.14
N ASN A 73 -5.60 12.41 -23.60
CA ASN A 73 -6.21 13.46 -22.79
C ASN A 73 -6.97 12.95 -21.55
N THR A 74 -6.53 11.85 -20.94
CA THR A 74 -7.31 11.10 -19.96
C THR A 74 -6.46 10.70 -18.76
N ILE A 75 -7.02 10.79 -17.54
CA ILE A 75 -6.53 10.06 -16.37
C ILE A 75 -7.43 8.87 -16.14
N GLU A 76 -6.85 7.68 -16.09
CA GLU A 76 -7.52 6.43 -15.80
C GLU A 76 -7.28 6.03 -14.34
N PHE A 77 -8.36 5.74 -13.61
CA PHE A 77 -8.32 5.26 -12.24
C PHE A 77 -8.67 3.78 -12.16
N MET A 78 -7.84 3.01 -11.46
CA MET A 78 -8.11 1.60 -11.18
C MET A 78 -9.01 1.44 -9.94
N SER A 79 -9.67 0.31 -9.83
CA SER A 79 -10.52 -0.01 -8.68
C SER A 79 -9.80 0.16 -7.34
N LYS A 80 -8.55 -0.24 -7.26
CA LYS A 80 -7.75 -0.19 -6.02
C LYS A 80 -7.48 1.21 -5.49
N THR A 81 -7.58 2.25 -6.31
CA THR A 81 -7.51 3.66 -5.86
C THR A 81 -8.55 3.96 -4.79
N PHE A 82 -9.75 3.40 -4.94
CA PHE A 82 -10.91 3.70 -4.11
C PHE A 82 -11.21 2.63 -3.05
N ASN A 83 -10.49 1.51 -3.08
CA ASN A 83 -10.67 0.41 -2.14
C ASN A 83 -9.73 0.49 -0.93
N ASN A 84 -9.05 1.61 -0.76
CA ASN A 84 -8.11 1.82 0.34
C ASN A 84 -8.84 2.43 1.56
N THR A 85 -8.37 2.06 2.73
CA THR A 85 -8.81 2.63 4.00
C THR A 85 -8.44 4.12 4.16
N GLU A 86 -7.49 4.61 3.36
CA GLU A 86 -7.01 6.00 3.34
C GLU A 86 -7.45 6.72 2.05
N ILE A 87 -8.69 6.49 1.63
CA ILE A 87 -9.17 6.89 0.30
C ILE A 87 -8.91 8.36 -0.02
N ASN A 88 -9.13 9.25 0.95
CA ASN A 88 -9.04 10.68 0.71
C ASN A 88 -7.60 11.14 0.41
N SER A 89 -6.64 10.72 1.21
CA SER A 89 -5.23 11.10 1.02
C SER A 89 -4.64 10.47 -0.23
N VAL A 90 -4.96 9.20 -0.48
CA VAL A 90 -4.49 8.45 -1.66
C VAL A 90 -5.07 9.05 -2.95
N VAL A 91 -6.37 9.30 -3.00
CA VAL A 91 -7.04 9.86 -4.19
C VAL A 91 -6.51 11.26 -4.50
N ARG A 92 -6.37 12.13 -3.49
CA ARG A 92 -5.82 13.48 -3.63
C ARG A 92 -4.40 13.47 -4.19
N ARG A 93 -3.54 12.63 -3.60
CA ARG A 93 -2.16 12.48 -4.07
C ARG A 93 -2.12 11.99 -5.51
N LEU A 94 -2.87 10.96 -5.85
CA LEU A 94 -2.91 10.41 -7.20
C LEU A 94 -3.39 11.43 -8.23
N ILE A 95 -4.48 12.17 -7.94
CA ILE A 95 -4.96 13.21 -8.86
C ILE A 95 -3.87 14.27 -9.11
N LEU A 96 -3.19 14.73 -8.07
CA LEU A 96 -2.13 15.74 -8.21
C LEU A 96 -0.94 15.19 -9.00
N HIS A 97 -0.54 13.98 -8.72
CA HIS A 97 0.53 13.28 -9.42
C HIS A 97 0.21 13.13 -10.91
N GLU A 98 -0.92 12.51 -11.24
CA GLU A 98 -1.33 12.27 -12.64
C GLU A 98 -1.58 13.57 -13.41
N LYS A 99 -2.12 14.59 -12.77
CA LYS A 99 -2.25 15.93 -13.37
C LYS A 99 -0.90 16.56 -13.70
N SER A 100 0.11 16.32 -12.90
CA SER A 100 1.45 16.87 -13.12
C SER A 100 2.10 16.34 -14.39
N HIS A 101 1.80 15.12 -14.82
CA HIS A 101 2.21 14.62 -16.14
C HIS A 101 1.64 15.43 -17.30
N PHE A 102 0.42 15.97 -17.15
CA PHE A 102 -0.15 16.89 -18.17
C PHE A 102 0.56 18.26 -18.15
N LEU A 103 0.98 18.78 -16.99
CA LEU A 103 1.85 19.95 -16.95
C LEU A 103 3.17 19.69 -17.65
N TRP A 104 3.80 18.55 -17.34
CA TRP A 104 5.04 18.14 -18.01
C TRP A 104 4.87 18.04 -19.52
N ALA A 105 3.80 17.39 -19.99
CA ALA A 105 3.60 17.15 -21.42
C ALA A 105 3.28 18.44 -22.21
N TYR A 106 2.43 19.33 -21.68
CA TYR A 106 1.80 20.41 -22.43
C TYR A 106 2.17 21.82 -21.97
N ALA A 107 2.50 22.03 -20.71
CA ALA A 107 2.76 23.36 -20.15
C ALA A 107 4.25 23.67 -20.01
N PHE A 108 5.08 22.66 -19.73
CA PHE A 108 6.52 22.88 -19.49
C PHE A 108 7.30 22.84 -20.80
N ASP A 109 8.05 23.89 -21.05
CA ASP A 109 8.98 23.95 -22.16
C ASP A 109 10.26 23.12 -21.91
N SER A 110 11.09 22.99 -22.92
CA SER A 110 12.32 22.20 -22.84
C SER A 110 13.34 22.78 -21.87
N VAL A 111 13.32 24.10 -21.63
CA VAL A 111 14.23 24.75 -20.69
C VAL A 111 13.84 24.41 -19.27
N LEU A 112 12.56 24.52 -18.92
CA LEU A 112 12.05 24.18 -17.58
C LEU A 112 12.29 22.69 -17.27
N LYS A 113 12.03 21.80 -18.23
CA LYS A 113 12.29 20.36 -18.09
C LYS A 113 13.76 20.06 -17.85
N LYS A 114 14.64 20.74 -18.62
CA LYS A 114 16.10 20.57 -18.47
C LYS A 114 16.57 21.08 -17.12
N ASP A 115 16.15 22.27 -16.72
CA ASP A 115 16.53 22.88 -15.43
C ASP A 115 16.10 21.99 -14.25
N TRP A 116 14.91 21.38 -14.33
CA TRP A 116 14.46 20.42 -13.33
C TRP A 116 15.33 19.14 -13.31
N SER A 117 15.65 18.60 -14.48
CA SER A 117 16.50 17.42 -14.58
C SER A 117 17.90 17.68 -14.05
N ASP A 118 18.48 18.83 -14.37
CA ASP A 118 19.80 19.25 -13.85
C ASP A 118 19.74 19.43 -12.32
N LEU A 119 18.66 20.03 -11.81
CA LEU A 119 18.44 20.25 -10.39
C LEU A 119 18.36 18.92 -9.62
N GLY A 120 17.66 17.92 -10.16
CA GLY A 120 17.55 16.58 -9.62
C GLY A 120 18.80 15.71 -9.82
N GLY A 121 19.83 16.22 -10.52
CA GLY A 121 21.05 15.47 -10.84
C GLY A 121 20.82 14.30 -11.79
N TRP A 122 19.78 14.39 -12.63
CA TRP A 122 19.36 13.33 -13.53
C TRP A 122 20.25 13.21 -14.77
N PHE A 123 20.53 11.98 -15.17
CA PHE A 123 21.22 11.66 -16.42
C PHE A 123 20.64 10.39 -17.04
N GLN A 124 20.78 10.28 -18.36
CA GLN A 124 20.36 9.07 -19.07
C GLN A 124 21.28 7.90 -18.72
N ASP A 125 20.68 6.79 -18.34
CA ASP A 125 21.36 5.56 -17.94
C ASP A 125 20.68 4.35 -18.60
N PRO A 126 21.21 3.86 -19.73
CA PRO A 126 20.65 2.69 -20.43
C PRO A 126 20.67 1.40 -19.59
N THR A 127 21.42 1.37 -18.50
CA THR A 127 21.50 0.20 -17.60
C THR A 127 20.40 0.19 -16.53
N SER A 128 19.77 1.34 -16.31
CA SER A 128 18.61 1.49 -15.44
C SER A 128 17.34 0.97 -16.12
N GLY A 129 16.45 0.35 -15.35
CA GLY A 129 15.13 -0.11 -15.82
C GLY A 129 14.22 1.01 -16.32
N SER A 130 14.42 2.24 -15.86
CA SER A 130 13.70 3.44 -16.31
C SER A 130 14.41 4.20 -17.45
N GLY A 131 15.65 3.83 -17.79
CA GLY A 131 16.52 4.58 -18.69
C GLY A 131 17.14 5.84 -18.07
N TRP A 132 16.95 6.08 -16.79
CA TRP A 132 17.44 7.24 -16.05
C TRP A 132 18.05 6.85 -14.71
N SER A 133 19.03 7.63 -14.27
CA SER A 133 19.62 7.57 -12.94
C SER A 133 19.92 8.98 -12.43
N THR A 134 20.17 9.11 -11.12
CA THR A 134 20.48 10.40 -10.50
C THR A 134 21.69 10.32 -9.60
N TYR A 135 22.43 11.43 -9.47
CA TYR A 135 23.52 11.57 -8.50
C TYR A 135 23.05 11.90 -7.08
N ASN A 136 21.82 12.41 -6.96
CA ASN A 136 21.23 12.82 -5.67
C ASN A 136 20.59 11.60 -5.00
N THR A 137 20.70 11.49 -3.69
CA THR A 137 20.23 10.33 -2.93
C THR A 137 19.39 10.70 -1.70
N THR A 138 19.27 12.01 -1.38
CA THR A 138 18.53 12.51 -0.21
C THR A 138 17.46 13.55 -0.57
N GLU A 139 17.42 14.04 -1.80
CA GLU A 139 16.60 15.15 -2.26
C GLU A 139 15.25 14.73 -2.87
N PHE A 140 14.86 13.48 -2.70
CA PHE A 140 13.61 12.95 -3.22
C PHE A 140 12.58 12.75 -2.10
N VAL A 141 11.33 13.04 -2.40
CA VAL A 141 10.23 12.93 -1.44
C VAL A 141 9.73 11.49 -1.29
N THR A 142 9.92 10.66 -2.31
CA THR A 142 9.58 9.23 -2.30
C THR A 142 10.65 8.41 -2.99
N GLU A 143 10.71 7.11 -2.67
CA GLU A 143 11.54 6.14 -3.37
C GLU A 143 11.15 6.06 -4.85
N TYR A 144 9.84 6.13 -5.16
CA TYR A 144 9.32 6.11 -6.52
C TYR A 144 9.87 7.27 -7.37
N ALA A 145 9.89 8.49 -6.83
CA ALA A 145 10.48 9.65 -7.50
C ALA A 145 11.97 9.42 -7.85
N HIS A 146 12.72 8.79 -6.95
CA HIS A 146 14.14 8.51 -7.16
C HIS A 146 14.41 7.41 -8.21
N GLU A 147 13.55 6.37 -8.25
CA GLU A 147 13.76 5.21 -9.12
C GLU A 147 13.42 5.44 -10.59
N LYS A 148 12.58 6.40 -10.89
CA LYS A 148 11.98 6.51 -12.22
C LYS A 148 12.74 7.46 -13.15
N ASN A 149 12.31 8.70 -13.22
CA ASN A 149 12.81 9.66 -14.19
C ASN A 149 12.44 11.10 -13.75
N PRO A 150 12.94 12.14 -14.45
CA PRO A 150 12.63 13.54 -14.10
C PRO A 150 11.14 13.90 -14.08
N ASP A 151 10.32 13.28 -14.92
CA ASP A 151 8.87 13.54 -14.99
C ASP A 151 8.18 13.03 -13.73
N GLU A 152 8.47 11.79 -13.30
CA GLU A 152 7.93 11.20 -12.07
C GLU A 152 8.41 11.95 -10.81
N ASP A 153 9.67 12.38 -10.79
CA ASP A 153 10.20 13.22 -9.71
C ASP A 153 9.45 14.57 -9.63
N MET A 154 9.15 15.18 -10.77
CA MET A 154 8.36 16.41 -10.83
C MET A 154 6.93 16.17 -10.32
N ALA A 155 6.28 15.09 -10.76
CA ALA A 155 4.92 14.76 -10.38
C ALA A 155 4.78 14.51 -8.87
N GLU A 156 5.68 13.70 -8.29
CA GLU A 156 5.74 13.46 -6.85
C GLU A 156 6.04 14.75 -6.06
N SER A 157 6.97 15.57 -6.57
CA SER A 157 7.36 16.81 -5.91
C SER A 157 6.23 17.85 -5.92
N ILE A 158 5.47 18.00 -7.01
CA ILE A 158 4.30 18.89 -7.08
C ILE A 158 3.20 18.42 -6.14
N ALA A 159 2.88 17.11 -6.14
CA ALA A 159 1.89 16.55 -5.24
C ALA A 159 2.29 16.80 -3.77
N THR A 160 3.56 16.59 -3.43
CA THR A 160 4.08 16.83 -2.08
C THR A 160 4.10 18.31 -1.73
N TYR A 161 4.43 19.21 -2.66
CA TYR A 161 4.39 20.67 -2.45
C TYR A 161 3.00 21.15 -2.00
N ILE A 162 1.93 20.53 -2.50
CA ILE A 162 0.55 20.88 -2.17
C ILE A 162 0.11 20.23 -0.86
N LEU A 163 0.36 18.92 -0.70
CA LEU A 163 -0.19 18.13 0.41
C LEU A 163 0.69 18.13 1.67
N ASN A 164 2.00 18.19 1.49
CA ASN A 164 2.98 18.14 2.58
C ASN A 164 4.24 18.97 2.25
N PRO A 165 4.09 20.31 2.14
CA PRO A 165 5.18 21.19 1.70
C PRO A 165 6.43 21.12 2.58
N ASP A 166 6.27 20.81 3.87
CA ASP A 166 7.38 20.71 4.82
C ASP A 166 8.29 19.52 4.46
N LEU A 167 7.73 18.42 3.98
CA LEU A 167 8.51 17.27 3.51
C LEU A 167 9.38 17.64 2.30
N LEU A 168 8.80 18.31 1.29
CA LEU A 168 9.58 18.72 0.13
C LEU A 168 10.66 19.74 0.52
N LEU A 169 10.33 20.69 1.38
CA LEU A 169 11.26 21.71 1.86
C LEU A 169 12.43 21.09 2.63
N SER A 170 12.16 20.11 3.49
CA SER A 170 13.19 19.42 4.27
C SER A 170 14.09 18.54 3.40
N ARG A 171 13.54 17.95 2.35
CA ARG A 171 14.30 17.11 1.40
C ARG A 171 15.14 17.95 0.44
N SER A 172 14.55 19.01 -0.15
CA SER A 172 15.25 19.86 -1.09
C SER A 172 14.64 21.27 -1.14
N VAL A 173 15.31 22.22 -0.47
CA VAL A 173 14.96 23.64 -0.55
C VAL A 173 14.92 24.12 -2.00
N ARG A 174 15.87 23.69 -2.83
CA ARG A 174 15.98 24.08 -4.24
C ARG A 174 14.79 23.58 -5.07
N LYS A 175 14.33 22.33 -4.88
CA LYS A 175 13.13 21.80 -5.55
C LYS A 175 11.87 22.55 -5.08
N TYR A 176 11.76 22.80 -3.77
CA TYR A 176 10.65 23.56 -3.20
C TYR A 176 10.57 24.97 -3.82
N GLU A 177 11.68 25.71 -3.87
CA GLU A 177 11.74 27.05 -4.46
C GLU A 177 11.46 27.03 -5.95
N PHE A 178 11.97 26.04 -6.68
CA PHE A 178 11.70 25.87 -8.10
C PHE A 178 10.20 25.73 -8.38
N ILE A 179 9.51 24.86 -7.63
CA ILE A 179 8.05 24.67 -7.78
C ILE A 179 7.31 25.93 -7.36
N ARG A 180 7.65 26.52 -6.22
CA ARG A 180 7.03 27.77 -5.73
C ARG A 180 7.09 28.88 -6.76
N ASP A 181 8.26 29.13 -7.33
CA ASP A 181 8.51 30.33 -8.12
C ASP A 181 8.18 30.14 -9.59
N ARG A 182 8.48 28.97 -10.17
CA ARG A 182 8.35 28.74 -11.62
C ARG A 182 7.07 28.02 -12.02
N ILE A 183 6.41 27.29 -11.11
CA ILE A 183 5.20 26.50 -11.39
C ILE A 183 4.00 27.10 -10.69
N MET A 184 4.12 27.38 -9.39
CA MET A 184 3.01 27.88 -8.54
C MET A 184 2.97 29.40 -8.42
N HIS A 185 3.85 30.13 -9.13
CA HIS A 185 3.87 31.59 -9.19
C HIS A 185 3.80 32.27 -7.81
N GLY A 186 4.52 31.72 -6.82
CA GLY A 186 4.57 32.23 -5.46
C GLY A 186 3.47 31.74 -4.53
N THR A 187 2.49 30.97 -5.02
CA THR A 187 1.46 30.35 -4.17
C THR A 187 2.11 29.35 -3.21
N ARG A 188 1.81 29.50 -1.93
CA ARG A 188 2.34 28.64 -0.87
C ARG A 188 1.23 27.84 -0.22
N TYR A 189 1.50 26.59 0.01
CA TYR A 189 0.65 25.70 0.79
C TYR A 189 1.21 25.55 2.21
N LYS A 190 0.34 25.29 3.16
CA LYS A 190 0.70 24.97 4.54
C LYS A 190 -0.07 23.72 4.94
N ALA A 191 0.64 22.68 5.28
CA ALA A 191 0.03 21.54 5.95
C ALA A 191 -0.40 21.98 7.36
N GLN A 192 -1.71 21.95 7.63
CA GLN A 192 -2.25 22.36 8.92
C GLN A 192 -2.78 21.15 9.67
N ILE A 193 -2.24 20.93 10.85
CA ILE A 193 -2.81 20.02 11.85
C ILE A 193 -3.54 20.90 12.87
N ARG A 194 -4.72 20.45 13.33
CA ARG A 194 -5.45 21.16 14.38
C ARG A 194 -4.54 21.38 15.59
N GLU A 195 -4.58 22.57 16.17
CA GLU A 195 -3.67 22.97 17.25
C GLU A 195 -3.75 22.04 18.47
N ASP A 196 -4.94 21.57 18.80
CA ASP A 196 -5.19 20.64 19.89
C ASP A 196 -4.69 19.20 19.65
N LEU A 197 -4.31 18.88 18.40
CA LEU A 197 -3.66 17.62 18.02
C LEU A 197 -2.14 17.75 17.91
N THR A 198 -1.59 18.89 18.32
CA THR A 198 -0.16 19.15 18.24
C THR A 198 0.50 19.10 19.62
N PHE A 199 1.80 18.83 19.62
CA PHE A 199 2.64 18.82 20.82
C PHE A 199 4.07 19.25 20.50
N MET A 200 4.82 19.62 21.52
CA MET A 200 6.21 20.07 21.36
C MET A 200 7.18 18.97 21.76
N VAL A 201 8.14 18.71 20.88
CA VAL A 201 9.33 17.89 21.19
C VAL A 201 10.49 18.82 21.46
N TYR A 202 11.13 18.62 22.61
CA TYR A 202 12.34 19.35 23.01
C TYR A 202 13.56 18.46 22.76
N ASN A 203 14.56 18.99 22.06
CA ASN A 203 15.78 18.24 21.77
C ASN A 203 16.96 19.20 21.67
N LEU A 204 18.00 18.96 22.45
CA LEU A 204 19.27 19.70 22.40
C LEU A 204 20.27 19.07 21.44
N PHE A 205 20.00 17.84 20.98
CA PHE A 205 20.89 17.04 20.15
C PHE A 205 20.09 16.38 19.00
N PRO A 206 19.45 17.18 18.12
CA PRO A 206 18.70 16.62 16.99
C PRO A 206 19.62 15.94 15.99
N ASP A 207 19.15 14.84 15.42
CA ASP A 207 19.86 14.14 14.37
C ASP A 207 19.27 14.51 13.00
N TYR A 208 20.04 15.24 12.20
CA TYR A 208 19.74 15.58 10.81
C TYR A 208 20.76 14.94 9.85
N THR A 209 21.55 14.01 10.36
CA THR A 209 22.59 13.35 9.58
C THR A 209 22.02 12.15 8.86
N TYR A 210 22.04 12.18 7.55
CA TYR A 210 21.61 11.03 6.76
C TYR A 210 22.60 9.87 6.90
N PRO A 211 22.15 8.61 6.85
CA PRO A 211 23.03 7.45 6.76
C PRO A 211 24.08 7.61 5.65
N GLY A 212 25.29 7.11 5.89
CA GLY A 212 26.36 7.12 4.89
C GLY A 212 25.93 6.42 3.58
N LYS A 213 26.46 6.89 2.44
CA LYS A 213 26.19 6.25 1.13
C LYS A 213 26.67 4.79 1.13
N ILE A 214 25.98 3.93 0.40
CA ILE A 214 26.45 2.57 0.12
C ILE A 214 27.72 2.66 -0.75
N ILE A 215 28.77 2.00 -0.30
CA ILE A 215 30.08 1.95 -1.00
C ILE A 215 30.42 0.56 -1.51
N GLY A 216 29.63 -0.44 -1.17
CA GLY A 216 29.84 -1.80 -1.65
C GLY A 216 28.82 -2.78 -1.14
N SER A 217 28.72 -3.88 -1.83
CA SER A 217 27.89 -5.02 -1.43
C SER A 217 28.70 -6.31 -1.50
N THR A 218 28.44 -7.21 -0.54
CA THR A 218 28.90 -8.59 -0.58
C THR A 218 27.70 -9.50 -0.64
N ILE A 219 27.71 -10.44 -1.59
CA ILE A 219 26.62 -11.38 -1.80
C ILE A 219 27.21 -12.78 -1.72
N ASN A 220 26.64 -13.60 -0.86
CA ASN A 220 26.99 -15.01 -0.74
C ASN A 220 25.76 -15.86 -1.10
N VAL A 221 25.91 -16.72 -2.10
CA VAL A 221 24.86 -17.66 -2.56
C VAL A 221 25.26 -19.05 -2.11
N GLU A 222 24.47 -19.65 -1.25
CA GLU A 222 24.66 -21.01 -0.72
C GLU A 222 23.59 -21.94 -1.29
N GLY A 223 23.96 -23.15 -1.69
CA GLY A 223 23.09 -24.16 -2.32
C GLY A 223 23.58 -24.57 -3.69
N SER A 224 23.31 -25.84 -4.07
CA SER A 224 23.68 -26.37 -5.39
C SER A 224 22.66 -25.94 -6.46
N ALA A 225 22.99 -26.16 -7.75
CA ALA A 225 22.12 -25.79 -8.88
C ALA A 225 20.68 -26.34 -8.78
N ASN A 226 20.50 -27.53 -8.21
CA ASN A 226 19.21 -28.21 -8.10
C ASN A 226 18.53 -28.05 -6.71
N GLU A 227 19.04 -27.16 -5.87
CA GLU A 227 18.52 -26.87 -4.53
C GLU A 227 18.08 -25.40 -4.41
N ASP A 228 17.26 -25.12 -3.42
CA ASP A 228 16.96 -23.75 -3.04
C ASP A 228 18.26 -23.04 -2.61
N LYS A 229 18.40 -21.76 -2.95
CA LYS A 229 19.58 -20.96 -2.63
C LYS A 229 19.30 -20.04 -1.47
N VAL A 230 20.12 -20.12 -0.43
CA VAL A 230 20.13 -19.11 0.62
C VAL A 230 21.08 -18.01 0.19
N VAL A 231 20.56 -16.81 0.00
CA VAL A 231 21.33 -15.64 -0.43
C VAL A 231 21.47 -14.68 0.74
N LYS A 232 22.72 -14.44 1.13
CA LYS A 232 23.09 -13.52 2.21
C LYS A 232 23.66 -12.25 1.60
N PHE A 233 23.15 -11.13 2.06
CA PHE A 233 23.56 -9.80 1.62
C PHE A 233 24.26 -9.07 2.75
N GLU A 234 25.32 -8.36 2.41
CA GLU A 234 25.97 -7.40 3.28
C GLU A 234 26.22 -6.12 2.47
N PHE A 235 25.64 -5.00 2.93
CA PHE A 235 25.82 -3.68 2.33
C PHE A 235 26.64 -2.82 3.27
N LYS A 236 27.71 -2.23 2.75
CA LYS A 236 28.64 -1.41 3.52
C LYS A 236 28.43 0.06 3.24
N LEU A 237 28.25 0.84 4.28
CA LEU A 237 28.07 2.28 4.25
C LEU A 237 29.41 3.02 4.38
N ASN A 238 29.52 4.18 3.76
CA ASN A 238 30.60 5.15 4.04
C ASN A 238 30.25 5.93 5.31
N SER A 239 30.25 5.22 6.43
CA SER A 239 29.98 5.78 7.75
C SER A 239 31.30 6.06 8.47
N LYS A 240 31.36 7.22 9.13
CA LYS A 240 32.50 7.61 9.97
C LYS A 240 32.30 7.19 11.42
N ASP A 241 31.09 7.30 11.91
CA ASP A 241 30.68 6.86 13.24
C ASP A 241 29.25 6.28 13.12
N PRO A 242 29.08 4.96 13.26
CA PRO A 242 27.78 4.31 13.14
C PRO A 242 26.69 4.84 14.08
N LYS A 243 27.08 5.52 15.16
CA LYS A 243 26.13 6.16 16.08
C LYS A 243 25.58 7.49 15.56
N ILE A 244 26.21 8.06 14.53
CA ILE A 244 25.86 9.35 13.95
C ILE A 244 25.31 9.18 12.52
N ASP A 245 26.02 8.41 11.69
CA ASP A 245 25.73 8.25 10.26
C ASP A 245 25.57 6.77 9.85
N GLY A 246 25.24 5.90 10.81
CA GLY A 246 24.85 4.52 10.57
C GLY A 246 23.38 4.40 10.16
N ALA A 247 23.00 3.23 9.65
CA ALA A 247 21.62 2.91 9.33
C ALA A 247 21.03 1.91 10.33
N SER A 248 19.76 2.09 10.68
CA SER A 248 18.99 1.18 11.54
C SER A 248 18.19 0.16 10.75
N VAL A 249 17.89 0.47 9.51
CA VAL A 249 17.13 -0.40 8.62
C VAL A 249 17.50 -0.12 7.17
N GLY A 250 17.39 -1.14 6.32
CA GLY A 250 17.40 -1.00 4.88
C GLY A 250 16.27 -1.79 4.27
N TYR A 251 15.88 -1.40 3.08
CA TYR A 251 14.92 -2.12 2.26
C TYR A 251 15.48 -2.24 0.84
N ILE A 252 15.49 -3.46 0.32
CA ILE A 252 15.89 -3.73 -1.07
C ILE A 252 14.78 -4.43 -1.84
N ARG A 253 14.69 -4.11 -3.11
CA ARG A 253 13.88 -4.81 -4.08
C ARG A 253 14.74 -5.38 -5.18
N LEU A 254 14.65 -6.68 -5.36
CA LEU A 254 15.31 -7.42 -6.42
C LEU A 254 14.28 -7.81 -7.48
N ALA A 255 14.64 -7.74 -8.74
CA ALA A 255 13.79 -8.17 -9.84
C ALA A 255 14.56 -9.03 -10.84
N SER A 256 13.91 -10.12 -11.29
CA SER A 256 14.38 -10.93 -12.40
C SER A 256 14.09 -10.28 -13.76
N SER A 257 14.65 -10.84 -14.83
CA SER A 257 14.40 -10.39 -16.20
C SER A 257 12.93 -10.55 -16.66
N ILE A 258 12.13 -11.37 -15.96
CA ILE A 258 10.71 -11.56 -16.23
C ILE A 258 9.81 -10.79 -15.24
N GLY A 259 10.43 -9.99 -14.33
CA GLY A 259 9.74 -9.16 -13.37
C GLY A 259 9.24 -9.88 -12.12
N THR A 260 9.74 -11.06 -11.81
CA THR A 260 9.59 -11.67 -10.47
C THR A 260 10.34 -10.80 -9.47
N ILE A 261 9.76 -10.58 -8.28
CA ILE A 261 10.26 -9.62 -7.28
C ILE A 261 10.56 -10.35 -5.97
N HIS A 262 11.70 -10.01 -5.37
CA HIS A 262 12.01 -10.25 -3.97
C HIS A 262 12.17 -8.93 -3.23
N ASP A 263 11.36 -8.73 -2.20
CA ASP A 263 11.46 -7.62 -1.26
C ASP A 263 12.10 -8.11 0.04
N LEU A 264 13.10 -7.40 0.53
CA LEU A 264 13.87 -7.80 1.70
C LEU A 264 14.19 -6.61 2.60
N TRP A 265 13.94 -6.77 3.89
CA TRP A 265 14.41 -5.87 4.92
C TRP A 265 15.83 -6.24 5.36
N LEU A 266 16.68 -5.23 5.48
CA LEU A 266 18.03 -5.33 6.00
C LEU A 266 18.06 -4.79 7.43
N THR A 267 18.85 -5.42 8.27
CA THR A 267 19.06 -5.02 9.66
C THR A 267 20.52 -4.66 9.90
N PRO A 268 20.82 -3.84 10.90
CA PRO A 268 22.20 -3.57 11.30
C PRO A 268 22.92 -4.87 11.65
N LYS A 269 24.18 -4.98 11.25
CA LYS A 269 25.02 -6.13 11.61
C LYS A 269 25.29 -6.19 13.11
N ASN A 270 25.38 -5.02 13.74
CA ASN A 270 25.59 -4.87 15.18
C ASN A 270 24.75 -3.71 15.73
N GLY A 271 24.20 -3.88 16.93
CA GLY A 271 23.48 -2.81 17.64
C GLY A 271 22.18 -2.38 16.98
N SER A 272 21.78 -1.14 17.26
CA SER A 272 20.53 -0.53 16.75
C SER A 272 20.73 0.25 15.44
N ALA A 273 21.97 0.66 15.14
CA ALA A 273 22.41 1.25 13.88
C ALA A 273 23.85 0.85 13.60
N ASP A 274 24.21 0.62 12.34
CA ASP A 274 25.57 0.18 11.98
C ASP A 274 25.98 0.78 10.62
N SER A 275 27.28 0.74 10.35
CA SER A 275 27.88 1.00 9.03
C SER A 275 27.72 -0.19 8.06
N THR A 276 27.12 -1.27 8.50
CA THR A 276 26.91 -2.48 7.72
C THR A 276 25.50 -3.01 7.98
N LEU A 277 24.74 -3.16 6.89
CA LEU A 277 23.43 -3.79 6.92
C LEU A 277 23.51 -5.19 6.34
N VAL A 278 22.79 -6.11 6.95
CA VAL A 278 22.74 -7.51 6.53
C VAL A 278 21.31 -7.98 6.31
N GLY A 279 21.14 -8.91 5.39
CA GLY A 279 19.85 -9.55 5.12
C GLY A 279 20.04 -10.93 4.52
N THR A 280 19.01 -11.76 4.65
CA THR A 280 19.02 -13.11 4.08
C THR A 280 17.67 -13.41 3.46
N THR A 281 17.67 -13.97 2.28
CA THR A 281 16.47 -14.49 1.62
C THR A 281 16.74 -15.83 0.96
N THR A 282 15.69 -16.58 0.66
CA THR A 282 15.79 -17.86 -0.03
C THR A 282 15.18 -17.74 -1.40
N PHE A 283 15.95 -18.11 -2.42
CA PHE A 283 15.48 -18.27 -3.78
C PHE A 283 15.12 -19.76 -3.99
N SER A 284 13.91 -20.00 -4.46
CA SER A 284 13.51 -21.34 -4.85
C SER A 284 14.34 -21.83 -6.04
N LYS A 285 14.64 -23.12 -6.08
CA LYS A 285 15.27 -23.76 -7.25
C LYS A 285 14.47 -23.65 -8.54
N HIS A 286 13.20 -23.25 -8.44
CA HIS A 286 12.30 -23.02 -9.58
C HIS A 286 12.24 -21.56 -10.01
N GLU A 287 12.82 -20.65 -9.26
CA GLU A 287 12.82 -19.23 -9.65
C GLU A 287 13.69 -18.97 -10.87
N LYS A 288 13.50 -17.81 -11.48
CA LYS A 288 14.16 -17.40 -12.73
C LYS A 288 15.67 -17.56 -12.64
N ASN A 289 16.23 -18.36 -13.56
CA ASN A 289 17.65 -18.52 -13.76
C ASN A 289 18.26 -17.24 -14.35
N GLY A 290 19.45 -16.89 -13.90
CA GLY A 290 20.20 -15.77 -14.45
C GLY A 290 20.39 -14.60 -13.49
N TYR A 291 20.61 -13.39 -14.06
CA TYR A 291 20.84 -12.19 -13.27
C TYR A 291 19.56 -11.64 -12.66
N TRP A 292 19.69 -11.21 -11.39
CA TRP A 292 18.70 -10.48 -10.67
C TRP A 292 19.19 -9.05 -10.41
N ASN A 293 18.40 -8.08 -10.80
CA ASN A 293 18.74 -6.68 -10.68
C ASN A 293 18.25 -6.14 -9.33
N LEU A 294 19.08 -5.32 -8.70
CA LEU A 294 18.66 -4.49 -7.59
C LEU A 294 17.92 -3.28 -8.15
N VAL A 295 16.59 -3.24 -7.99
CA VAL A 295 15.73 -2.20 -8.55
C VAL A 295 15.72 -0.98 -7.64
N SER A 296 15.59 -1.18 -6.32
CA SER A 296 15.62 -0.11 -5.35
C SER A 296 16.40 -0.50 -4.10
N LEU A 297 16.96 0.51 -3.46
CA LEU A 297 17.63 0.40 -2.17
C LEU A 297 17.40 1.69 -1.38
N ARG A 298 16.67 1.56 -0.28
CA ARG A 298 16.47 2.61 0.71
C ARG A 298 17.15 2.20 2.02
N ILE A 299 17.84 3.14 2.65
CA ILE A 299 18.38 2.99 3.98
C ILE A 299 17.93 4.14 4.88
N GLU A 300 17.76 3.86 6.16
CA GLU A 300 17.15 4.79 7.11
C GLU A 300 17.79 4.65 8.48
N ASP A 301 17.95 5.77 9.18
CA ASP A 301 18.40 5.83 10.56
C ASP A 301 17.23 5.71 11.57
N PRO A 302 17.49 5.69 12.89
CA PRO A 302 16.43 5.56 13.89
C PRO A 302 15.43 6.70 13.95
N VAL A 303 15.73 7.88 13.40
CA VAL A 303 14.84 9.06 13.43
C VAL A 303 14.14 9.31 12.09
N GLY A 304 14.37 8.47 11.08
CA GLY A 304 13.69 8.53 9.80
C GLY A 304 14.41 9.30 8.71
N ASN A 305 15.69 9.69 8.89
CA ASN A 305 16.46 10.24 7.78
C ASN A 305 16.72 9.14 6.75
N SER A 306 16.04 9.23 5.61
CA SER A 306 16.07 8.21 4.58
C SER A 306 16.94 8.61 3.40
N ARG A 307 17.78 7.68 2.92
CA ARG A 307 18.56 7.80 1.70
C ARG A 307 18.10 6.75 0.70
N PHE A 308 17.89 7.19 -0.53
CA PHE A 308 17.61 6.32 -1.67
C PHE A 308 18.91 6.15 -2.47
N GLU A 309 19.34 4.92 -2.69
CA GLU A 309 20.63 4.66 -3.32
C GLU A 309 20.48 4.35 -4.79
N ASN A 310 21.40 4.89 -5.59
CA ASN A 310 21.52 4.49 -6.98
C ASN A 310 22.23 3.13 -7.07
N THR A 311 21.48 2.12 -7.48
CA THR A 311 21.93 0.73 -7.48
C THR A 311 23.08 0.44 -8.43
N SER A 312 23.30 1.27 -9.45
CA SER A 312 24.42 1.16 -10.38
C SER A 312 25.75 1.64 -9.80
N SER A 313 25.73 2.42 -8.70
CA SER A 313 26.91 3.12 -8.19
C SER A 313 27.93 2.23 -7.46
N PHE A 314 27.55 1.04 -6.99
CA PHE A 314 28.39 0.14 -6.19
C PHE A 314 28.55 -1.28 -6.75
N GLY A 315 28.17 -1.48 -8.02
CA GLY A 315 28.48 -2.69 -8.78
C GLY A 315 27.76 -3.95 -8.30
N PHE A 316 26.49 -3.83 -7.87
CA PHE A 316 25.68 -4.97 -7.44
C PHE A 316 25.54 -6.00 -8.56
N LYS A 317 25.82 -7.27 -8.28
CA LYS A 317 25.65 -8.39 -9.21
C LYS A 317 25.17 -9.63 -8.45
N LEU A 318 23.95 -10.05 -8.72
CA LEU A 318 23.41 -11.31 -8.22
C LEU A 318 23.09 -12.22 -9.41
N TYR A 319 23.68 -13.40 -9.44
CA TYR A 319 23.38 -14.46 -10.39
C TYR A 319 22.86 -15.68 -9.63
N ILE A 320 21.71 -16.20 -10.05
CA ILE A 320 21.07 -17.39 -9.50
C ILE A 320 21.11 -18.47 -10.58
N GLU A 321 21.76 -19.60 -10.28
CA GLU A 321 21.82 -20.75 -11.16
C GLU A 321 20.68 -21.72 -10.84
N ASN A 322 19.62 -21.71 -11.64
CA ASN A 322 18.43 -22.53 -11.49
C ASN A 322 18.08 -23.28 -12.78
N PRO A 323 18.67 -24.45 -13.05
CA PRO A 323 18.33 -25.23 -14.25
C PRO A 323 16.89 -25.79 -14.25
N LEU A 324 16.24 -25.78 -13.10
CA LEU A 324 14.84 -26.19 -12.91
C LEU A 324 13.86 -25.00 -12.94
N GLU A 325 14.29 -23.87 -13.50
CA GLU A 325 13.45 -22.66 -13.55
C GLU A 325 12.07 -22.93 -14.14
N ASP A 326 11.06 -22.33 -13.53
CA ASP A 326 9.71 -22.24 -14.07
C ASP A 326 9.35 -20.76 -14.32
N ILE A 327 8.94 -20.47 -15.53
CA ILE A 327 8.51 -19.14 -15.96
C ILE A 327 7.03 -19.10 -16.35
N THR A 328 6.31 -20.18 -16.05
CA THR A 328 4.91 -20.37 -16.44
C THR A 328 4.00 -20.01 -15.27
N PRO A 329 3.11 -19.02 -15.39
CA PRO A 329 2.17 -18.72 -14.32
C PRO A 329 1.17 -19.85 -14.07
N PRO A 330 0.72 -20.01 -12.82
CA PRO A 330 -0.31 -20.98 -12.47
C PRO A 330 -1.58 -20.81 -13.31
N LYS A 331 -2.16 -21.90 -13.78
CA LYS A 331 -3.36 -21.90 -14.60
C LYS A 331 -4.58 -22.34 -13.79
N TRP A 332 -5.52 -21.42 -13.58
CA TRP A 332 -6.81 -21.73 -12.96
C TRP A 332 -7.64 -22.69 -13.81
N GLN A 333 -8.36 -23.62 -13.14
CA GLN A 333 -9.14 -24.67 -13.79
C GLN A 333 -10.63 -24.32 -13.96
N TYR A 334 -11.01 -23.05 -13.75
CA TYR A 334 -12.36 -22.50 -13.97
C TYR A 334 -13.47 -23.14 -13.12
N ASN A 335 -13.14 -23.59 -11.93
CA ASN A 335 -14.02 -24.39 -11.08
C ASN A 335 -14.24 -23.80 -9.68
N LEU A 336 -14.31 -22.47 -9.56
CA LEU A 336 -14.62 -21.82 -8.29
C LEU A 336 -15.98 -22.30 -7.76
N LYS A 337 -16.01 -22.67 -6.49
CA LYS A 337 -17.20 -23.06 -5.76
C LYS A 337 -17.21 -22.40 -4.40
N SER A 338 -18.35 -21.81 -4.03
CA SER A 338 -18.59 -21.23 -2.72
C SER A 338 -19.74 -21.98 -2.04
N GLU A 339 -19.57 -22.33 -0.79
CA GLU A 339 -20.62 -23.00 -0.01
C GLU A 339 -20.60 -22.53 1.46
N LEU A 340 -21.80 -22.39 2.04
CA LEU A 340 -21.94 -22.10 3.46
C LEU A 340 -21.82 -23.40 4.26
N VAL A 341 -20.87 -23.43 5.18
CA VAL A 341 -20.60 -24.58 6.03
C VAL A 341 -20.74 -24.24 7.51
N GLN A 342 -21.06 -25.25 8.31
CA GLN A 342 -21.10 -25.14 9.77
C GLN A 342 -19.99 -26.00 10.36
N GLY A 343 -19.23 -25.45 11.31
CA GLY A 343 -18.12 -26.16 11.92
C GLY A 343 -17.59 -25.44 13.13
N LYS A 344 -16.50 -25.97 13.68
CA LYS A 344 -15.78 -25.33 14.78
C LYS A 344 -14.58 -24.58 14.22
N PHE A 345 -14.60 -23.26 14.33
CA PHE A 345 -13.57 -22.39 13.79
C PHE A 345 -12.98 -21.49 14.86
N ASP A 346 -11.71 -21.08 14.69
CA ASP A 346 -11.16 -19.96 15.43
C ASP A 346 -11.79 -18.67 14.91
N PRO A 347 -12.48 -17.88 15.75
CA PRO A 347 -13.12 -16.64 15.31
C PRO A 347 -12.14 -15.57 14.81
N ASN A 348 -10.85 -15.69 15.14
CA ASN A 348 -9.79 -14.82 14.62
C ASN A 348 -9.07 -15.44 13.42
N GLY A 349 -9.29 -16.73 13.18
CA GLY A 349 -8.66 -17.48 12.11
C GLY A 349 -9.45 -17.38 10.82
N GLN A 350 -9.05 -16.48 9.96
CA GLN A 350 -9.45 -16.60 8.57
C GLN A 350 -8.63 -17.70 7.93
N ASN A 351 -9.29 -18.56 7.14
CA ASN A 351 -8.59 -19.60 6.40
C ASN A 351 -8.22 -20.86 7.20
N THR A 352 -8.88 -21.12 8.30
CA THR A 352 -8.72 -22.39 9.02
C THR A 352 -9.67 -23.45 8.49
N SER A 353 -9.20 -24.68 8.45
CA SER A 353 -10.05 -25.85 8.43
C SER A 353 -10.79 -25.98 9.76
N ASP A 354 -11.80 -26.83 9.81
CA ASP A 354 -12.56 -27.12 11.03
C ASP A 354 -11.61 -27.40 12.22
N ASP A 355 -11.67 -26.57 13.25
CA ASP A 355 -10.81 -26.64 14.43
C ASP A 355 -11.59 -27.25 15.59
N VAL A 356 -11.16 -28.42 16.05
CA VAL A 356 -11.83 -29.12 17.18
C VAL A 356 -11.87 -28.32 18.48
N ASN A 357 -10.95 -27.37 18.66
CA ASN A 357 -10.90 -26.45 19.82
C ASN A 357 -11.61 -25.13 19.55
N GLY A 358 -12.10 -24.92 18.33
CA GLY A 358 -12.78 -23.70 17.92
C GLY A 358 -14.22 -23.60 18.44
N LEU A 359 -14.83 -22.47 18.15
CA LEU A 359 -16.24 -22.21 18.47
C LEU A 359 -17.13 -22.66 17.30
N GLN A 360 -18.34 -23.13 17.63
CA GLN A 360 -19.32 -23.50 16.61
C GLN A 360 -19.78 -22.26 15.84
N MET A 361 -19.42 -22.19 14.57
CA MET A 361 -19.65 -21.02 13.71
C MET A 361 -20.02 -21.43 12.30
N GLN A 362 -20.54 -20.47 11.54
CA GLN A 362 -20.64 -20.59 10.09
C GLN A 362 -19.39 -20.04 9.42
N ALA A 363 -19.08 -20.60 8.27
CA ALA A 363 -18.02 -20.09 7.41
C ALA A 363 -18.41 -20.23 5.93
N ILE A 364 -17.87 -19.37 5.08
CA ILE A 364 -17.94 -19.60 3.65
C ILE A 364 -16.69 -20.37 3.25
N LYS A 365 -16.89 -21.55 2.71
CA LYS A 365 -15.82 -22.35 2.14
C LYS A 365 -15.70 -22.03 0.65
N TYR A 366 -14.53 -21.59 0.24
CA TYR A 366 -14.16 -21.39 -1.16
C TYR A 366 -13.25 -22.52 -1.60
N SER A 367 -13.56 -23.15 -2.73
CA SER A 367 -12.74 -24.21 -3.31
C SER A 367 -12.54 -24.00 -4.80
N TYR A 368 -11.32 -24.22 -5.29
CA TYR A 368 -10.95 -24.13 -6.69
C TYR A 368 -9.59 -24.79 -6.93
N ASP A 369 -9.31 -25.09 -8.20
CA ASP A 369 -8.09 -25.78 -8.59
C ASP A 369 -7.20 -24.92 -9.47
N TYR A 370 -5.89 -25.08 -9.28
CA TYR A 370 -4.85 -24.58 -10.17
C TYR A 370 -3.97 -25.74 -10.66
N TYR A 371 -3.51 -25.61 -11.88
CA TYR A 371 -2.47 -26.46 -12.46
C TYR A 371 -1.19 -25.66 -12.62
N ASP A 372 -0.07 -26.24 -12.23
CA ASP A 372 1.25 -25.65 -12.42
C ASP A 372 2.33 -26.72 -12.58
N ASN A 373 3.45 -26.37 -13.24
CA ASN A 373 4.60 -27.24 -13.40
C ASN A 373 5.49 -27.24 -12.15
N SER A 374 5.49 -26.14 -11.41
CA SER A 374 6.17 -26.01 -10.12
C SER A 374 5.17 -26.06 -8.96
N PRO A 375 5.62 -26.29 -7.73
CA PRO A 375 4.74 -26.21 -6.56
C PRO A 375 4.11 -24.84 -6.40
N MET A 376 2.86 -24.79 -5.94
CA MET A 376 2.19 -23.55 -5.59
C MET A 376 2.76 -23.02 -4.26
N ASP A 377 2.97 -21.71 -4.19
CA ASP A 377 3.32 -21.03 -2.94
C ASP A 377 2.07 -20.64 -2.16
N ARG A 378 1.19 -19.87 -2.79
CA ARG A 378 0.07 -19.23 -2.11
C ARG A 378 -1.10 -18.99 -3.05
N SER A 379 -2.31 -19.01 -2.48
CA SER A 379 -3.48 -18.42 -3.11
C SER A 379 -4.22 -17.49 -2.15
N ILE A 380 -4.74 -16.39 -2.68
CA ILE A 380 -5.52 -15.40 -1.96
C ILE A 380 -6.85 -15.24 -2.67
N THR A 381 -7.94 -15.44 -1.94
CA THR A 381 -9.29 -15.08 -2.37
C THR A 381 -9.65 -13.73 -1.75
N ARG A 382 -9.97 -12.75 -2.59
CA ARG A 382 -10.47 -11.44 -2.16
C ARG A 382 -11.97 -11.41 -2.27
N ILE A 383 -12.63 -10.97 -1.20
CA ILE A 383 -14.08 -11.06 -1.05
C ILE A 383 -14.62 -9.68 -0.71
N TYR A 384 -15.66 -9.24 -1.44
CA TYR A 384 -16.40 -8.04 -1.10
C TYR A 384 -17.37 -8.29 0.05
N PHE A 385 -17.38 -7.35 1.00
CA PHE A 385 -18.34 -7.33 2.08
C PHE A 385 -19.65 -6.70 1.66
N PRO A 386 -20.81 -7.20 2.15
CA PRO A 386 -22.10 -6.55 1.93
C PRO A 386 -22.21 -5.24 2.73
N LYS A 387 -22.98 -4.30 2.21
CA LYS A 387 -23.42 -3.06 2.87
C LYS A 387 -24.88 -3.17 3.30
N LEU A 388 -25.29 -2.34 4.24
CA LEU A 388 -26.68 -2.33 4.75
C LEU A 388 -27.71 -2.05 3.66
N ASP A 389 -27.46 -1.04 2.84
CA ASP A 389 -28.35 -0.58 1.76
C ASP A 389 -28.54 -1.60 0.65
N ASN A 390 -27.65 -2.56 0.52
CA ASN A 390 -27.72 -3.64 -0.46
C ASN A 390 -27.72 -5.04 0.17
N SER A 391 -28.09 -5.15 1.45
CA SER A 391 -28.28 -6.43 2.14
C SER A 391 -29.32 -7.34 1.46
N ASN A 392 -30.26 -6.76 0.72
CA ASN A 392 -31.24 -7.45 -0.11
C ASN A 392 -30.87 -7.48 -1.60
N ALA A 393 -29.71 -6.98 -1.98
CA ALA A 393 -29.26 -6.96 -3.38
C ALA A 393 -29.18 -8.38 -3.91
N GLN A 394 -29.69 -8.58 -5.13
CA GLN A 394 -29.66 -9.86 -5.82
C GLN A 394 -28.55 -9.93 -6.86
N ARG A 395 -27.87 -8.81 -7.09
CA ARG A 395 -26.83 -8.66 -8.11
C ARG A 395 -25.51 -8.24 -7.51
N TYR A 396 -24.47 -8.80 -8.03
CA TYR A 396 -23.08 -8.47 -7.69
C TYR A 396 -22.76 -6.97 -7.77
N GLU A 397 -23.27 -6.27 -8.78
CA GLU A 397 -23.05 -4.84 -9.01
C GLU A 397 -23.58 -3.94 -7.91
N GLU A 398 -24.64 -4.37 -7.23
CA GLU A 398 -25.28 -3.62 -6.15
C GLU A 398 -24.47 -3.70 -4.83
N GLN A 399 -23.57 -4.68 -4.74
CA GLN A 399 -22.74 -4.92 -3.53
C GLN A 399 -21.39 -4.19 -3.53
N ILE A 400 -20.93 -3.75 -4.69
CA ILE A 400 -19.55 -3.29 -4.90
C ILE A 400 -19.30 -1.86 -4.44
N GLN A 401 -20.26 -1.17 -3.86
CA GLN A 401 -20.11 0.23 -3.48
C GLN A 401 -19.25 0.43 -2.22
N GLY A 402 -17.92 0.38 -2.42
CA GLY A 402 -16.96 0.98 -1.50
C GLY A 402 -16.85 0.36 -0.11
N LYS A 403 -16.69 -0.97 0.02
CA LYS A 403 -16.40 -1.58 1.32
C LYS A 403 -15.13 -2.44 1.28
N PRO A 404 -14.52 -2.66 2.45
CA PRO A 404 -13.25 -3.35 2.53
C PRO A 404 -13.33 -4.75 1.92
N ILE A 405 -12.23 -5.10 1.26
CA ILE A 405 -12.02 -6.43 0.73
C ILE A 405 -11.35 -7.26 1.82
N ILE A 406 -11.95 -8.39 2.19
CA ILE A 406 -11.26 -9.39 2.99
C ILE A 406 -10.39 -10.26 2.09
N ASN A 407 -9.17 -10.51 2.56
CA ASN A 407 -8.26 -11.46 1.95
C ASN A 407 -8.25 -12.76 2.77
N VAL A 408 -8.63 -13.85 2.14
CA VAL A 408 -8.43 -15.19 2.69
C VAL A 408 -7.30 -15.85 1.94
N ALA A 409 -6.22 -16.22 2.64
CA ALA A 409 -5.01 -16.72 2.01
C ALA A 409 -4.65 -18.12 2.53
N LYS A 410 -4.12 -18.96 1.65
CA LYS A 410 -3.56 -20.29 2.01
C LYS A 410 -2.25 -20.52 1.29
N SER A 411 -1.25 -21.02 2.03
CA SER A 411 0.08 -21.33 1.52
C SER A 411 0.29 -22.84 1.45
N TYR A 412 1.00 -23.30 0.41
CA TYR A 412 1.21 -24.72 0.12
C TYR A 412 2.67 -25.05 -0.23
N LYS A 413 3.61 -24.40 0.40
CA LYS A 413 5.05 -24.46 0.07
C LYS A 413 5.69 -25.84 -0.14
N ASN A 414 5.09 -26.94 0.35
CA ASN A 414 5.70 -28.26 0.33
C ASN A 414 4.91 -29.31 -0.45
N ASP A 415 3.95 -28.91 -1.27
CA ASP A 415 3.15 -29.84 -2.05
C ASP A 415 3.52 -29.76 -3.54
N TYR A 416 4.12 -30.82 -4.07
CA TYR A 416 4.71 -30.91 -5.42
C TYR A 416 3.76 -31.48 -6.50
N ASN A 417 2.46 -31.59 -6.22
CA ASN A 417 1.53 -32.03 -7.24
C ASN A 417 1.23 -30.91 -8.25
N SER A 418 1.19 -31.21 -9.54
CA SER A 418 0.88 -30.24 -10.60
C SER A 418 -0.54 -29.68 -10.51
N LEU A 419 -1.52 -30.50 -10.09
CA LEU A 419 -2.88 -30.04 -9.83
C LEU A 419 -3.05 -29.80 -8.33
N LYS A 420 -3.39 -28.55 -7.99
CA LYS A 420 -3.62 -28.10 -6.61
C LYS A 420 -5.06 -27.79 -6.38
N HIS A 421 -5.63 -28.43 -5.39
CA HIS A 421 -6.92 -28.06 -4.83
C HIS A 421 -6.72 -27.09 -3.67
N PHE A 422 -7.30 -25.87 -3.82
CA PHE A 422 -7.35 -24.88 -2.76
C PHE A 422 -8.71 -24.96 -2.07
N GLU A 423 -8.67 -25.02 -0.77
CA GLU A 423 -9.84 -24.94 0.09
C GLU A 423 -9.56 -23.91 1.19
N MET A 424 -10.38 -22.88 1.28
CA MET A 424 -10.21 -21.78 2.23
C MET A 424 -11.55 -21.45 2.89
N HIS A 425 -11.50 -21.00 4.13
CA HIS A 425 -12.67 -20.64 4.90
C HIS A 425 -12.62 -19.17 5.29
N LEU A 426 -13.66 -18.43 4.95
CA LEU A 426 -13.96 -17.15 5.58
C LEU A 426 -14.90 -17.43 6.76
N VAL A 427 -14.38 -17.36 7.96
CA VAL A 427 -15.16 -17.52 9.18
C VAL A 427 -16.07 -16.30 9.37
N ILE A 428 -17.33 -16.54 9.67
CA ILE A 428 -18.38 -15.52 9.76
C ILE A 428 -18.87 -15.41 11.23
N PRO A 429 -18.32 -14.48 12.02
CA PRO A 429 -18.87 -14.13 13.32
C PRO A 429 -20.30 -13.60 13.20
N GLU A 430 -21.06 -13.69 14.28
CA GLU A 430 -22.47 -13.29 14.33
C GLU A 430 -22.71 -11.79 14.07
N TYR A 431 -21.66 -10.95 14.19
CA TYR A 431 -21.70 -9.51 13.95
C TYR A 431 -21.24 -9.11 12.53
N PHE A 432 -20.80 -10.06 11.70
CA PHE A 432 -20.45 -9.72 10.33
C PHE A 432 -21.69 -9.28 9.55
N PRO A 433 -21.55 -8.37 8.58
CA PRO A 433 -22.67 -7.90 7.76
C PRO A 433 -23.46 -9.05 7.15
N SER A 434 -24.78 -9.01 7.22
CA SER A 434 -25.65 -9.90 6.46
C SER A 434 -25.76 -9.41 5.02
N GLY A 435 -25.79 -10.33 4.06
CA GLY A 435 -25.93 -9.99 2.64
C GLY A 435 -25.14 -10.95 1.75
N TYR A 436 -24.91 -10.52 0.52
CA TYR A 436 -24.19 -11.31 -0.45
C TYR A 436 -22.65 -11.10 -0.31
N TYR A 437 -21.95 -12.20 -0.16
CA TYR A 437 -20.49 -12.27 -0.18
C TYR A 437 -20.05 -12.74 -1.56
N SER A 438 -19.30 -11.93 -2.26
CA SER A 438 -18.88 -12.20 -3.63
C SER A 438 -17.36 -12.15 -3.74
N VAL A 439 -16.79 -13.11 -4.46
CA VAL A 439 -15.35 -13.08 -4.77
C VAL A 439 -15.08 -11.97 -5.77
N SER A 440 -14.13 -11.11 -5.46
CA SER A 440 -13.66 -10.05 -6.36
C SER A 440 -12.46 -10.48 -7.18
N GLN A 441 -11.59 -11.29 -6.58
CA GLN A 441 -10.33 -11.68 -7.20
C GLN A 441 -9.80 -12.98 -6.60
N LEU A 442 -9.23 -13.83 -7.45
CA LEU A 442 -8.32 -14.89 -7.06
C LEU A 442 -6.90 -14.50 -7.47
N ASN A 443 -5.98 -14.53 -6.54
CA ASN A 443 -4.57 -14.28 -6.79
C ASN A 443 -3.78 -15.50 -6.34
N SER A 444 -3.06 -16.14 -7.24
CA SER A 444 -2.31 -17.35 -6.94
C SER A 444 -0.90 -17.24 -7.49
N SER A 445 0.07 -17.66 -6.68
CA SER A 445 1.47 -17.70 -7.04
C SER A 445 2.06 -19.09 -6.82
N ASP A 446 3.02 -19.46 -7.67
CA ASP A 446 3.88 -20.61 -7.49
C ASP A 446 5.13 -20.24 -6.66
N ILE A 447 5.96 -21.24 -6.37
CA ILE A 447 7.23 -21.02 -5.65
C ILE A 447 8.32 -20.40 -6.54
N ALA A 448 8.11 -20.29 -7.85
CA ALA A 448 8.98 -19.59 -8.78
C ALA A 448 8.67 -18.08 -8.83
N GLY A 449 7.63 -17.64 -8.11
CA GLY A 449 7.20 -16.25 -8.07
C GLY A 449 6.36 -15.81 -9.27
N ASN A 450 5.96 -16.73 -10.15
CA ASN A 450 4.98 -16.42 -11.18
C ASN A 450 3.59 -16.36 -10.54
N TYR A 451 2.73 -15.47 -11.04
CA TYR A 451 1.40 -15.30 -10.47
C TYR A 451 0.32 -15.12 -11.52
N THR A 452 -0.88 -15.53 -11.18
CA THR A 452 -2.10 -15.32 -11.96
C THR A 452 -3.12 -14.57 -11.12
N ASN A 453 -3.66 -13.50 -11.69
CA ASN A 453 -4.78 -12.76 -11.15
C ASN A 453 -6.02 -13.05 -11.98
N VAL A 454 -7.07 -13.52 -11.31
CA VAL A 454 -8.39 -13.74 -11.90
C VAL A 454 -9.34 -12.73 -11.28
N TYR A 455 -9.94 -11.86 -12.09
CA TYR A 455 -10.88 -10.85 -11.65
C TYR A 455 -12.30 -11.28 -11.96
N MET A 456 -13.16 -11.27 -10.95
CA MET A 456 -14.57 -11.55 -11.08
C MET A 456 -15.32 -10.25 -11.35
N VAL A 457 -15.95 -10.15 -12.53
CA VAL A 457 -16.72 -8.97 -12.93
C VAL A 457 -18.07 -9.44 -13.40
N LYS A 458 -19.10 -9.19 -12.61
CA LYS A 458 -20.45 -9.69 -12.85
C LYS A 458 -20.45 -11.22 -12.96
N ASP A 459 -20.89 -11.73 -14.10
CA ASP A 459 -20.94 -13.15 -14.43
C ASP A 459 -19.68 -13.60 -15.20
N THR A 460 -18.59 -12.81 -15.17
CA THR A 460 -17.37 -13.11 -15.92
C THR A 460 -16.14 -13.10 -15.03
N ALA A 461 -15.20 -13.99 -15.33
CA ALA A 461 -13.86 -13.95 -14.77
C ALA A 461 -12.87 -13.49 -15.84
N ASN A 462 -12.14 -12.44 -15.55
CA ASN A 462 -11.09 -11.90 -16.39
C ASN A 462 -9.73 -12.29 -15.85
N PHE A 463 -8.85 -12.79 -16.72
CA PHE A 463 -7.52 -13.22 -16.33
C PHE A 463 -6.46 -12.28 -16.86
N TYR A 464 -5.53 -11.93 -16.00
CA TYR A 464 -4.29 -11.32 -16.42
C TYR A 464 -3.15 -12.31 -16.16
N ILE A 465 -2.63 -12.90 -17.23
CA ILE A 465 -1.45 -13.75 -17.20
C ILE A 465 -0.25 -12.86 -17.52
N LYS A 466 0.76 -12.81 -16.67
CA LYS A 466 1.99 -12.10 -17.02
C LYS A 466 2.75 -12.83 -18.14
N PRO A 467 3.22 -12.11 -19.20
CA PRO A 467 3.01 -10.71 -19.49
C PRO A 467 1.77 -10.44 -20.36
N GLY A 468 0.81 -9.70 -19.80
CA GLY A 468 -0.12 -8.89 -20.57
C GLY A 468 -1.21 -9.56 -21.42
N LYS A 469 -1.51 -10.85 -21.28
CA LYS A 469 -2.63 -11.47 -21.99
C LYS A 469 -3.86 -11.54 -21.10
N LEU A 470 -4.97 -10.96 -21.58
CA LEU A 470 -6.29 -11.06 -20.97
C LEU A 470 -7.03 -12.27 -21.56
N ASP A 471 -7.42 -13.22 -20.72
CA ASP A 471 -8.42 -14.23 -21.05
C ASP A 471 -9.71 -13.97 -20.27
N THR A 472 -10.85 -14.18 -20.88
CA THR A 472 -12.17 -13.96 -20.26
C THR A 472 -12.95 -15.26 -20.27
N PHE A 473 -13.48 -15.63 -19.11
CA PHE A 473 -14.38 -16.76 -18.95
C PHE A 473 -15.75 -16.26 -18.48
N LYS A 474 -16.83 -16.71 -19.13
CA LYS A 474 -18.22 -16.30 -18.82
C LYS A 474 -18.91 -17.34 -17.94
N ASP A 475 -19.98 -16.90 -17.26
CA ASP A 475 -20.89 -17.74 -16.47
C ASP A 475 -20.35 -18.30 -15.14
N ILE A 476 -19.41 -17.58 -14.51
CA ILE A 476 -19.05 -17.87 -13.12
C ILE A 476 -19.87 -16.99 -12.21
N ARG A 477 -20.76 -17.61 -11.46
CA ARG A 477 -21.51 -16.97 -10.39
C ARG A 477 -20.93 -17.39 -9.05
N ASP A 478 -20.43 -16.41 -8.30
CA ASP A 478 -19.83 -16.66 -7.03
C ASP A 478 -20.29 -15.64 -5.99
N SER A 479 -21.59 -15.65 -5.76
CA SER A 479 -22.24 -14.79 -4.78
C SER A 479 -23.09 -15.65 -3.86
N LEU A 480 -22.78 -15.62 -2.57
CA LEU A 480 -23.44 -16.39 -1.54
C LEU A 480 -24.09 -15.47 -0.51
N TYR A 481 -25.39 -15.62 -0.29
CA TYR A 481 -26.10 -14.88 0.74
C TYR A 481 -25.83 -15.49 2.12
N VAL A 482 -25.35 -14.65 3.05
CA VAL A 482 -25.10 -15.01 4.45
C VAL A 482 -26.03 -14.18 5.34
N LYS A 483 -26.69 -14.84 6.28
CA LYS A 483 -27.47 -14.19 7.31
C LYS A 483 -26.77 -14.35 8.66
N THR A 484 -26.55 -13.23 9.33
CA THR A 484 -26.00 -13.17 10.69
C THR A 484 -27.06 -12.64 11.64
N ASN A 485 -26.90 -12.87 12.95
CA ASN A 485 -27.93 -12.51 13.94
C ASN A 485 -27.77 -11.06 14.43
N TYR A 486 -26.56 -10.51 14.38
CA TYR A 486 -26.23 -9.18 14.92
C TYR A 486 -25.40 -8.37 13.93
N PRO A 487 -25.85 -8.19 12.65
CA PRO A 487 -25.03 -7.55 11.65
C PRO A 487 -24.69 -6.11 12.02
N ASP A 488 -23.42 -5.78 11.90
CA ASP A 488 -22.88 -4.45 12.11
C ASP A 488 -22.35 -3.89 10.78
N TYR A 489 -22.82 -2.70 10.39
CA TYR A 489 -22.51 -2.07 9.11
C TYR A 489 -21.88 -0.68 9.28
N ILE A 490 -21.81 -0.17 10.52
CA ILE A 490 -21.41 1.20 10.79
C ILE A 490 -20.01 1.22 11.38
N ALA A 491 -19.19 2.13 10.88
CA ALA A 491 -17.84 2.35 11.39
C ALA A 491 -17.86 2.96 12.81
N PRO A 492 -16.86 2.66 13.64
CA PRO A 492 -16.69 3.31 14.93
C PRO A 492 -16.41 4.82 14.75
N GLU A 493 -16.79 5.60 15.74
CA GLU A 493 -16.66 7.06 15.76
C GLU A 493 -15.62 7.51 16.78
N ILE A 494 -14.77 8.48 16.41
CA ILE A 494 -13.84 9.16 17.31
C ILE A 494 -14.44 10.51 17.72
N ASP A 495 -14.44 10.81 19.02
CA ASP A 495 -14.81 12.15 19.48
C ASP A 495 -13.66 13.13 19.21
N LEU A 496 -13.76 13.83 18.10
CA LEU A 496 -12.75 14.78 17.65
C LEU A 496 -12.57 15.99 18.57
N ASN A 497 -13.49 16.22 19.52
CA ASN A 497 -13.42 17.35 20.46
C ASN A 497 -12.80 16.93 21.82
N ARG A 498 -12.57 15.66 22.05
CA ARG A 498 -12.03 15.12 23.30
C ARG A 498 -10.83 14.22 23.06
N ILE A 499 -9.90 14.72 22.23
CA ILE A 499 -8.58 14.13 22.07
C ILE A 499 -7.62 14.97 22.92
N ASN A 500 -6.81 14.31 23.73
CA ASN A 500 -5.79 14.95 24.55
C ASN A 500 -4.43 14.34 24.22
N VAL A 501 -3.46 15.18 23.95
CA VAL A 501 -2.09 14.77 23.61
C VAL A 501 -1.13 15.40 24.61
N ILE A 502 -0.36 14.58 25.29
CA ILE A 502 0.65 15.03 26.26
C ILE A 502 1.99 14.44 25.87
N ALA A 503 2.97 15.31 25.62
CA ALA A 503 4.34 14.90 25.33
C ALA A 503 5.29 15.37 26.44
N LYS A 504 6.20 14.49 26.85
CA LYS A 504 7.21 14.77 27.88
C LYS A 504 8.55 14.15 27.51
N PRO A 505 9.65 14.92 27.54
CA PRO A 505 10.97 14.33 27.38
C PRO A 505 11.24 13.32 28.51
N THR A 506 11.86 12.20 28.18
CA THR A 506 12.23 11.17 29.19
C THR A 506 13.29 11.69 30.14
N ASN A 507 14.14 12.61 29.69
CA ASN A 507 15.10 13.35 30.54
C ASN A 507 14.87 14.86 30.41
N PRO A 508 14.07 15.49 31.29
CA PRO A 508 13.78 16.93 31.24
C PRO A 508 14.99 17.82 31.45
N LEU A 509 16.06 17.33 32.13
CA LEU A 509 17.27 18.10 32.42
C LEU A 509 18.23 18.16 31.23
N SER A 510 18.18 17.17 30.34
CA SER A 510 19.01 17.11 29.14
C SER A 510 18.24 16.42 28.01
N PRO A 511 17.28 17.12 27.40
CA PRO A 511 16.42 16.53 26.35
C PRO A 511 17.25 16.14 25.13
N ASP A 512 17.16 14.88 24.73
CA ASP A 512 17.85 14.29 23.58
C ASP A 512 16.88 13.84 22.47
N GLY A 513 15.62 14.30 22.55
CA GLY A 513 14.58 13.96 21.61
C GLY A 513 13.78 12.71 22.00
N GLU A 514 14.28 11.88 22.91
CA GLU A 514 13.49 10.76 23.42
C GLU A 514 12.31 11.32 24.23
N THR A 515 11.12 11.17 23.67
CA THR A 515 9.90 11.81 24.18
C THR A 515 8.80 10.78 24.27
N ARG A 516 8.22 10.65 25.46
CA ARG A 516 6.98 9.88 25.63
C ARG A 516 5.79 10.74 25.25
N VAL A 517 4.97 10.23 24.36
CA VAL A 517 3.72 10.86 23.92
C VAL A 517 2.56 9.99 24.34
N ASP A 518 1.72 10.53 25.20
CA ASP A 518 0.48 9.90 25.67
C ASP A 518 -0.69 10.55 24.93
N ILE A 519 -1.47 9.77 24.17
CA ILE A 519 -2.68 10.23 23.47
C ILE A 519 -3.88 9.57 24.12
N SER A 520 -4.81 10.37 24.63
CA SER A 520 -6.07 9.91 25.17
C SER A 520 -7.22 10.36 24.28
N LEU A 521 -8.09 9.46 23.87
CA LEU A 521 -9.22 9.75 23.01
C LEU A 521 -10.43 8.91 23.40
N LEU A 522 -11.61 9.38 23.01
CA LEU A 522 -12.85 8.66 23.19
C LEU A 522 -13.29 8.07 21.87
N ILE A 523 -13.58 6.77 21.88
CA ILE A 523 -14.13 6.04 20.75
C ILE A 523 -15.44 5.38 21.19
N ARG A 524 -16.42 5.36 20.31
CA ARG A 524 -17.61 4.52 20.44
C ARG A 524 -17.82 3.74 19.18
N ASP A 525 -18.41 2.59 19.32
CA ASP A 525 -18.91 1.83 18.20
C ASP A 525 -20.39 2.16 18.01
N LEU A 526 -20.85 2.15 16.77
CA LEU A 526 -22.23 2.48 16.42
C LEU A 526 -22.81 1.32 15.59
N SER A 527 -24.11 1.16 15.68
CA SER A 527 -24.85 0.23 14.83
C SER A 527 -26.25 0.77 14.51
N ASP A 528 -26.78 0.40 13.36
CA ASP A 528 -28.17 0.70 12.98
C ASP A 528 -29.19 -0.05 13.84
N PHE A 529 -28.76 -1.09 14.51
CA PHE A 529 -29.60 -1.92 15.35
C PHE A 529 -29.06 -1.95 16.79
N PRO A 530 -29.93 -1.79 17.81
CA PRO A 530 -29.48 -1.87 19.19
C PRO A 530 -28.77 -3.20 19.49
N THR A 531 -27.64 -3.14 20.18
CA THR A 531 -26.82 -4.29 20.60
C THR A 531 -26.13 -5.06 19.48
N HIS A 532 -25.97 -4.44 18.33
CA HIS A 532 -25.23 -5.01 17.19
C HIS A 532 -23.80 -4.45 17.05
N GLU A 533 -23.39 -3.53 17.92
CA GLU A 533 -22.06 -2.93 17.90
C GLU A 533 -21.01 -4.01 18.08
N SER A 534 -20.18 -4.22 17.05
CA SER A 534 -19.17 -5.29 17.04
C SER A 534 -17.98 -5.01 17.97
N GLY A 535 -17.73 -3.75 18.26
CA GLY A 535 -16.64 -3.27 19.11
C GLY A 535 -15.40 -2.88 18.32
N THR A 536 -14.72 -1.83 18.79
CA THR A 536 -13.49 -1.32 18.14
C THR A 536 -12.35 -2.32 18.24
N LYS A 537 -11.70 -2.58 17.10
CA LYS A 537 -10.61 -3.54 16.95
C LYS A 537 -9.23 -2.89 16.91
N LEU A 538 -9.09 -1.79 16.21
CA LEU A 538 -7.80 -1.21 15.86
C LEU A 538 -7.90 0.31 15.76
N VAL A 539 -6.88 1.00 16.25
CA VAL A 539 -6.64 2.42 15.94
C VAL A 539 -5.31 2.53 15.21
N ARG A 540 -5.34 3.14 14.04
CA ARG A 540 -4.16 3.57 13.30
C ARG A 540 -4.05 5.07 13.40
N TYR A 541 -2.84 5.58 13.50
CA TYR A 541 -2.60 7.02 13.53
C TYR A 541 -1.22 7.35 12.96
N VAL A 542 -1.11 8.55 12.43
CA VAL A 542 0.12 9.06 11.83
C VAL A 542 0.54 10.31 12.55
N LEU A 543 1.76 10.33 13.04
CA LEU A 543 2.41 11.54 13.56
C LEU A 543 3.24 12.16 12.44
N ARG A 544 3.08 13.47 12.25
CA ARG A 544 3.93 14.25 11.35
C ARG A 544 4.88 15.09 12.17
N ASP A 545 6.16 15.01 11.86
CA ASP A 545 7.22 15.77 12.50
C ASP A 545 7.39 17.17 11.88
N PRO A 546 8.23 18.05 12.43
CA PRO A 546 8.48 19.39 11.88
C PRO A 546 9.13 19.41 10.50
N LEU A 547 9.71 18.30 10.06
CA LEU A 547 10.30 18.13 8.72
C LEU A 547 9.29 17.60 7.69
N GLY A 548 8.05 17.34 8.12
CA GLY A 548 7.01 16.74 7.29
C GLY A 548 7.10 15.21 7.17
N ILE A 549 8.03 14.57 7.86
CA ILE A 549 8.14 13.11 7.84
C ILE A 549 6.98 12.51 8.62
N GLU A 550 6.34 11.50 8.03
CA GLU A 550 5.19 10.82 8.60
C GLU A 550 5.59 9.49 9.24
N HIS A 551 5.24 9.34 10.51
CA HIS A 551 5.51 8.16 11.33
C HIS A 551 4.19 7.45 11.62
N SER A 552 4.00 6.27 11.02
CA SER A 552 2.75 5.50 11.15
C SER A 552 2.80 4.53 12.32
N TYR A 553 1.75 4.56 13.13
CA TYR A 553 1.58 3.67 14.26
C TYR A 553 0.23 2.94 14.19
N SER A 554 0.20 1.76 14.76
CA SER A 554 -1.05 1.02 14.93
C SER A 554 -1.09 0.44 16.33
N SER A 555 -2.21 0.65 17.02
CA SER A 555 -2.46 0.04 18.30
C SER A 555 -3.53 -1.04 18.16
N TRP A 556 -3.10 -2.28 18.31
CA TRP A 556 -3.98 -3.40 18.64
C TRP A 556 -4.12 -3.37 20.14
N ASN A 557 -5.16 -2.73 20.65
CA ASN A 557 -5.31 -2.65 22.09
C ASN A 557 -6.02 -3.90 22.59
N ASP A 558 -5.32 -4.71 23.38
CA ASP A 558 -5.90 -5.88 24.05
C ASP A 558 -7.10 -5.48 24.95
N ASN A 559 -7.13 -4.24 25.44
CA ASN A 559 -8.26 -3.68 26.16
C ASN A 559 -9.41 -3.17 25.27
N MET A 560 -9.14 -2.92 23.95
CA MET A 560 -10.19 -2.69 22.96
C MET A 560 -10.72 -3.99 22.40
N LEU A 561 -9.93 -5.05 22.49
CA LEU A 561 -10.31 -6.41 22.13
C LEU A 561 -11.17 -6.99 23.24
N LEU A 562 -12.37 -6.49 23.32
CA LEU A 562 -13.44 -7.16 24.04
C LEU A 562 -13.51 -8.57 23.48
N ASN A 563 -12.94 -9.50 24.20
CA ASN A 563 -13.05 -10.94 24.01
C ASN A 563 -13.05 -11.39 22.54
N TYR A 564 -11.87 -11.55 21.93
CA TYR A 564 -11.70 -12.04 20.55
C TYR A 564 -12.49 -13.32 20.24
N TYR A 565 -12.81 -14.08 21.27
CA TYR A 565 -13.54 -15.33 21.19
C TYR A 565 -15.07 -15.18 21.32
N SER A 566 -15.59 -13.96 21.39
CA SER A 566 -17.03 -13.76 21.40
C SER A 566 -17.61 -13.86 20.00
N LEU A 567 -18.56 -14.74 19.81
CA LEU A 567 -19.35 -14.87 18.58
C LEU A 567 -20.36 -13.74 18.44
N LYS A 568 -20.72 -13.11 19.56
CA LYS A 568 -21.71 -12.05 19.64
C LYS A 568 -21.02 -10.70 19.70
N PRO A 569 -21.70 -9.64 19.29
CA PRO A 569 -21.24 -8.30 19.55
C PRO A 569 -21.12 -8.09 21.06
N ASP A 570 -20.03 -7.54 21.51
CA ASP A 570 -19.76 -7.12 22.88
C ASP A 570 -19.38 -5.64 22.96
N GLY A 571 -19.51 -4.93 21.86
CA GLY A 571 -19.49 -3.49 21.78
C GLY A 571 -20.73 -2.88 22.42
N ASN A 572 -20.68 -1.59 22.64
CA ASN A 572 -21.83 -0.77 22.97
C ASN A 572 -21.59 0.65 22.42
N SER A 573 -22.66 1.42 22.28
CA SER A 573 -22.62 2.79 21.80
C SER A 573 -22.08 3.82 22.80
N GLU A 574 -21.59 3.39 23.96
CA GLU A 574 -21.00 4.29 24.94
C GLU A 574 -19.58 4.69 24.59
N TRP A 575 -19.22 5.93 24.90
CA TRP A 575 -17.86 6.42 24.73
C TRP A 575 -16.88 5.72 25.66
N LYS A 576 -15.86 5.08 25.09
CA LYS A 576 -14.78 4.42 25.81
C LYS A 576 -13.51 5.23 25.70
N LEU A 577 -12.82 5.44 26.83
CA LEU A 577 -11.51 6.07 26.85
C LEU A 577 -10.44 5.08 26.38
N ILE A 578 -9.68 5.49 25.38
CA ILE A 578 -8.54 4.78 24.83
C ILE A 578 -7.28 5.59 25.08
N ASN A 579 -6.25 4.94 25.57
CA ASN A 579 -4.92 5.54 25.76
C ASN A 579 -3.91 4.87 24.84
N LEU A 580 -3.21 5.68 24.05
CA LEU A 580 -2.13 5.27 23.16
C LEU A 580 -0.83 5.86 23.70
N ASP A 581 0.23 5.09 23.67
CA ASP A 581 1.52 5.38 24.29
C ASP A 581 2.63 5.16 23.25
N ILE A 582 3.43 6.18 23.00
CA ILE A 582 4.48 6.17 22.00
C ILE A 582 5.77 6.69 22.60
N LEU A 583 6.87 6.07 22.29
CA LEU A 583 8.21 6.58 22.59
C LEU A 583 8.88 7.02 21.29
N LEU A 584 9.03 8.34 21.12
CA LEU A 584 9.81 8.90 20.04
C LEU A 584 11.30 8.66 20.32
N PRO A 585 12.11 8.30 19.30
CA PRO A 585 13.52 7.97 19.50
C PRO A 585 14.37 9.19 19.85
N LYS A 586 15.55 8.92 20.40
CA LYS A 586 16.61 9.93 20.55
C LYS A 586 16.95 10.53 19.19
N GLY A 587 17.33 11.81 19.19
CA GLY A 587 17.64 12.50 17.95
C GLY A 587 16.41 13.05 17.20
N SER A 588 15.19 12.75 17.63
CA SER A 588 13.96 13.25 16.99
C SER A 588 13.99 14.75 16.77
N PRO A 589 13.52 15.27 15.62
CA PRO A 589 13.50 16.70 15.31
C PRO A 589 12.77 17.51 16.39
N PRO A 590 13.37 18.57 16.95
CA PRO A 590 12.71 19.46 17.89
C PRO A 590 11.68 20.35 17.16
N GLY A 591 10.60 20.66 17.85
CA GLY A 591 9.57 21.54 17.32
C GLY A 591 8.17 20.98 17.48
N LYS A 592 7.25 21.51 16.67
CA LYS A 592 5.83 21.14 16.71
C LYS A 592 5.58 19.89 15.89
N TRP A 593 5.21 18.84 16.57
CA TRP A 593 4.69 17.60 16.00
C TRP A 593 3.18 17.59 16.07
N GLY A 594 2.52 16.73 15.30
CA GLY A 594 1.07 16.59 15.39
C GLY A 594 0.53 15.30 14.79
N ILE A 595 -0.70 14.97 15.18
CA ILE A 595 -1.44 13.85 14.60
C ILE A 595 -2.02 14.31 13.27
N SER A 596 -1.48 13.81 12.16
CA SER A 596 -1.91 14.18 10.80
C SER A 596 -3.10 13.37 10.31
N SER A 597 -3.23 12.13 10.75
CA SER A 597 -4.39 11.28 10.47
C SER A 597 -4.63 10.27 11.58
N MET A 598 -5.88 9.85 11.70
CA MET A 598 -6.31 8.80 12.63
C MET A 598 -7.45 8.01 12.01
N GLN A 599 -7.43 6.70 12.18
CA GLN A 599 -8.44 5.78 11.71
C GLN A 599 -8.75 4.75 12.78
N THR A 600 -10.02 4.43 12.94
CA THR A 600 -10.46 3.33 13.79
C THR A 600 -11.19 2.28 12.97
N ILE A 601 -11.06 1.03 13.35
CA ILE A 601 -11.66 -0.12 12.68
C ILE A 601 -12.33 -0.98 13.75
N ASP A 602 -13.55 -1.41 13.49
CA ASP A 602 -14.28 -2.35 14.35
C ASP A 602 -13.97 -3.82 14.02
N ARG A 603 -14.60 -4.72 14.74
CA ARG A 603 -14.44 -6.17 14.55
C ARG A 603 -15.18 -6.70 13.34
N ALA A 604 -16.22 -6.00 12.87
CA ALA A 604 -16.92 -6.30 11.63
C ALA A 604 -16.17 -5.80 10.39
N GLY A 605 -15.09 -5.05 10.58
CA GLY A 605 -14.25 -4.52 9.50
C GLY A 605 -14.71 -3.18 8.94
N ASN A 606 -15.63 -2.49 9.61
CA ASN A 606 -16.02 -1.12 9.24
C ASN A 606 -14.95 -0.12 9.72
N PHE A 607 -14.68 0.96 8.95
CA PHE A 607 -13.65 1.97 9.25
C PHE A 607 -14.05 3.37 8.76
#